data_98ea01f6b867be913609dd0e9180ead6
#
_entry.id   98ea01f6b867be913609dd0e9180ead6
#
_cell.length_a   1.000
_cell.length_b   1.000
_cell.length_c   1.000
_cell.angle_alpha   90.00
_cell.angle_beta   90.00
_cell.angle_gamma   90.00
#
_symmetry.space_group_name_H-M   'P 1'
#
loop_
_entity.id
_entity.type
_entity.pdbx_description
1 polymer ?
#
loop_
_entity_poly.entity_id
_entity_poly.type
_entity_poly.pdbx_seq_one_letter_code
_entity_poly.pdbx_strand_id
1 'polypeptide(L)'
;HIDFSDAAFLNEGIFAITGQTGAGKTTILDAICLALYSQTPRLGDITGSTNEIMTQGTGECSAEVIIEIDAKRYQCSWYQHRAHKKAKGNLLPIKHEISEVKSGKILEEKKSKTSAYIQDLIGMDFSQFTRSIMLAQGSFAAFLKSDIGDRAAILEKITGTAIYAKISLNVHEKKRLEEDVLSKLQAGVDGLSLLIVENENLLEADLKVLNQQQST
;
A
#
# COMPACT_ATOMS: atom_id res chain seq x y z
N HIS A 1 12.33 26.64 5.41
CA HIS A 1 12.29 25.44 6.28
C HIS A 1 11.07 25.53 7.19
N ILE A 2 10.32 24.46 7.28
CA ILE A 2 9.16 24.31 8.18
C ILE A 2 9.42 23.06 9.00
N ASP A 3 9.43 23.18 10.32
CA ASP A 3 9.61 22.05 11.24
C ASP A 3 8.27 21.75 11.93
N PHE A 4 7.59 20.70 11.47
CA PHE A 4 6.32 20.25 12.05
C PHE A 4 6.50 19.53 13.39
N SER A 5 7.73 19.26 13.82
CA SER A 5 8.02 18.73 15.16
C SER A 5 8.18 19.83 16.22
N ASP A 6 8.09 21.09 15.83
CA ASP A 6 8.09 22.21 16.77
C ASP A 6 6.90 22.14 17.71
N ALA A 7 7.12 22.50 18.97
CA ALA A 7 6.09 22.51 20.02
C ALA A 7 4.85 23.32 19.64
N ALA A 8 5.02 24.37 18.84
CA ALA A 8 3.91 25.19 18.34
C ALA A 8 2.92 24.40 17.46
N PHE A 9 3.37 23.36 16.77
CA PHE A 9 2.48 22.48 15.98
C PHE A 9 1.96 21.30 16.77
N LEU A 10 2.76 20.75 17.69
CA LEU A 10 2.41 19.53 18.42
C LEU A 10 1.38 19.76 19.52
N ASN A 11 1.43 20.92 20.18
CA ASN A 11 0.59 21.19 21.35
C ASN A 11 -0.88 21.45 20.99
N GLU A 12 -1.15 22.03 19.80
CA GLU A 12 -2.51 22.46 19.43
C GLU A 12 -3.26 21.39 18.59
N GLY A 13 -2.56 20.38 18.06
CA GLY A 13 -3.13 19.29 17.25
C GLY A 13 -3.72 19.73 15.89
N ILE A 14 -4.09 21.00 15.73
CA ILE A 14 -4.63 21.59 14.50
C ILE A 14 -3.97 22.94 14.28
N PHE A 15 -3.49 23.19 13.06
CA PHE A 15 -2.92 24.48 12.66
C PHE A 15 -3.41 24.90 11.28
N ALA A 16 -3.38 26.17 10.98
CA ALA A 16 -3.78 26.74 9.70
C ALA A 16 -2.61 27.45 9.01
N ILE A 17 -2.39 27.15 7.73
CA ILE A 17 -1.45 27.89 6.89
C ILE A 17 -2.23 28.98 6.16
N THR A 18 -2.08 30.23 6.58
CA THR A 18 -2.78 31.40 6.02
C THR A 18 -1.86 32.26 5.17
N GLY A 19 -2.43 33.06 4.28
CA GLY A 19 -1.69 33.97 3.41
C GLY A 19 -2.51 34.36 2.18
N GLN A 20 -2.06 35.38 1.47
CA GLN A 20 -2.68 35.87 0.24
C GLN A 20 -2.68 34.80 -0.87
N THR A 21 -3.54 34.94 -1.87
CA THR A 21 -3.51 34.11 -3.07
C THR A 21 -2.16 34.29 -3.77
N GLY A 22 -1.54 33.17 -4.15
CA GLY A 22 -0.19 33.19 -4.74
C GLY A 22 0.97 33.15 -3.74
N ALA A 23 0.73 33.23 -2.43
CA ALA A 23 1.78 33.16 -1.40
C ALA A 23 2.49 31.81 -1.26
N GLY A 24 2.19 30.84 -2.08
CA GLY A 24 2.86 29.54 -2.07
C GLY A 24 2.33 28.51 -1.07
N LYS A 25 1.14 28.72 -0.49
CA LYS A 25 0.55 27.74 0.46
C LYS A 25 0.45 26.32 -0.10
N THR A 26 -0.08 26.20 -1.32
CA THR A 26 -0.21 24.91 -2.01
C THR A 26 1.16 24.35 -2.45
N THR A 27 2.15 25.20 -2.66
CA THR A 27 3.51 24.79 -3.04
C THR A 27 4.18 23.96 -1.94
N ILE A 28 3.81 24.18 -0.68
CA ILE A 28 4.28 23.35 0.45
C ILE A 28 3.81 21.88 0.24
N LEU A 29 2.56 21.71 -0.13
CA LEU A 29 1.99 20.37 -0.39
C LEU A 29 2.60 19.75 -1.66
N ASP A 30 2.81 20.56 -2.70
CA ASP A 30 3.50 20.11 -3.91
C ASP A 30 4.94 19.67 -3.59
N ALA A 31 5.66 20.39 -2.71
CA ALA A 31 7.02 20.04 -2.30
C ALA A 31 7.07 18.70 -1.54
N ILE A 32 6.10 18.44 -0.65
CA ILE A 32 5.98 17.15 0.06
C ILE A 32 5.79 16.01 -0.95
N CYS A 33 4.83 16.15 -1.87
CA CYS A 33 4.59 15.15 -2.89
C CYS A 33 5.78 14.94 -3.83
N LEU A 34 6.46 16.03 -4.19
CA LEU A 34 7.63 15.97 -5.07
C LEU A 34 8.78 15.21 -4.41
N ALA A 35 9.06 15.49 -3.13
CA ALA A 35 10.10 14.81 -2.38
C ALA A 35 9.82 13.32 -2.17
N LEU A 36 8.54 12.95 -1.96
CA LEU A 36 8.15 11.56 -1.71
C LEU A 36 7.98 10.76 -3.02
N TYR A 37 7.27 11.31 -4.00
CA TYR A 37 6.81 10.54 -5.16
C TYR A 37 7.37 11.04 -6.50
N SER A 38 8.15 12.13 -6.53
CA SER A 38 8.61 12.79 -7.77
C SER A 38 7.44 13.24 -8.68
N GLN A 39 6.27 13.47 -8.08
CA GLN A 39 5.03 13.91 -8.72
C GLN A 39 4.39 15.05 -7.92
N THR A 40 3.49 15.80 -8.55
CA THR A 40 2.69 16.81 -7.84
C THR A 40 1.21 16.65 -8.17
N PRO A 41 0.31 17.03 -7.23
CA PRO A 41 -1.13 16.91 -7.45
C PRO A 41 -1.65 17.74 -8.64
N ARG A 42 -1.00 18.85 -8.97
CA ARG A 42 -1.44 19.78 -10.00
C ARG A 42 -0.85 19.51 -11.37
N LEU A 43 0.41 19.09 -11.43
CA LEU A 43 1.16 18.99 -12.68
C LEU A 43 1.52 17.54 -13.04
N GLY A 44 1.20 16.58 -12.15
CA GLY A 44 1.55 15.17 -12.35
C GLY A 44 3.06 14.91 -12.32
N ASP A 45 3.53 14.09 -13.25
CA ASP A 45 4.93 13.67 -13.35
C ASP A 45 5.84 14.79 -13.83
N ILE A 46 6.95 15.02 -13.12
CA ILE A 46 8.05 15.85 -13.55
C ILE A 46 9.07 14.99 -14.29
N THR A 47 9.42 15.39 -15.50
CA THR A 47 10.33 14.64 -16.36
C THR A 47 11.72 15.27 -16.45
N GLY A 48 12.66 14.58 -17.10
CA GLY A 48 13.99 15.12 -17.38
C GLY A 48 13.98 16.27 -18.40
N SER A 49 12.89 16.42 -19.17
CA SER A 49 12.76 17.43 -20.23
C SER A 49 11.77 18.55 -19.93
N THR A 50 10.87 18.34 -18.95
CA THR A 50 9.84 19.33 -18.59
C THR A 50 9.80 19.50 -17.07
N ASN A 51 9.91 20.73 -16.60
CA ASN A 51 9.76 21.07 -15.20
C ASN A 51 9.02 22.41 -15.07
N GLU A 52 7.72 22.32 -14.83
CA GLU A 52 6.85 23.48 -14.66
C GLU A 52 6.82 24.00 -13.22
N ILE A 53 7.41 23.25 -12.26
CA ILE A 53 7.53 23.69 -10.87
C ILE A 53 8.68 24.65 -10.68
N MET A 54 9.75 24.46 -11.47
CA MET A 54 10.91 25.34 -11.38
C MET A 54 10.52 26.77 -11.70
N THR A 55 10.79 27.69 -10.77
CA THR A 55 10.52 29.11 -10.96
C THR A 55 11.19 29.63 -12.23
N GLN A 56 10.44 30.38 -13.02
CA GLN A 56 10.97 30.97 -14.25
C GLN A 56 12.18 31.88 -13.92
N GLY A 57 13.22 31.75 -14.73
CA GLY A 57 14.46 32.52 -14.52
C GLY A 57 15.42 31.86 -13.52
N THR A 58 15.10 30.73 -12.91
CA THR A 58 16.01 29.99 -12.02
C THR A 58 16.70 28.82 -12.74
N GLY A 59 17.82 28.37 -12.20
CA GLY A 59 18.61 27.26 -12.74
C GLY A 59 18.51 25.98 -11.95
N GLU A 60 17.81 25.96 -10.82
CA GLU A 60 17.65 24.78 -9.97
C GLU A 60 16.35 24.81 -9.18
N CYS A 61 15.89 23.62 -8.79
CA CYS A 61 14.69 23.40 -8.00
C CYS A 61 14.92 22.17 -7.12
N SER A 62 14.54 22.27 -5.85
CA SER A 62 14.66 21.16 -4.89
C SER A 62 13.47 21.10 -3.96
N ALA A 63 13.19 19.89 -3.49
CA ALA A 63 12.26 19.63 -2.40
C ALA A 63 12.88 18.57 -1.48
N GLU A 64 12.74 18.78 -0.18
CA GLU A 64 13.25 17.88 0.83
C GLU A 64 12.22 17.72 1.94
N VAL A 65 11.98 16.48 2.37
CA VAL A 65 11.06 16.15 3.44
C VAL A 65 11.68 15.09 4.34
N ILE A 66 11.62 15.33 5.64
CA ILE A 66 11.94 14.32 6.65
C ILE A 66 10.64 13.74 7.15
N ILE A 67 10.52 12.42 7.06
CA ILE A 67 9.38 11.65 7.58
C ILE A 67 9.84 10.71 8.68
N GLU A 68 8.94 10.39 9.61
CA GLU A 68 9.17 9.43 10.66
C GLU A 68 8.19 8.26 10.51
N ILE A 69 8.72 7.04 10.42
CA ILE A 69 7.97 5.80 10.31
C ILE A 69 8.61 4.78 11.25
N ASP A 70 7.83 4.16 12.13
CA ASP A 70 8.28 3.18 13.11
C ASP A 70 9.48 3.70 13.95
N ALA A 71 9.39 4.95 14.42
CA ALA A 71 10.44 5.63 15.20
C ALA A 71 11.78 5.81 14.47
N LYS A 72 11.83 5.63 13.16
CA LYS A 72 12.98 5.91 12.30
C LYS A 72 12.70 7.11 11.42
N ARG A 73 13.70 7.98 11.27
CA ARG A 73 13.59 9.17 10.43
C ARG A 73 14.29 8.96 9.11
N TYR A 74 13.58 9.27 8.04
CA TYR A 74 14.04 9.17 6.66
C TYR A 74 13.98 10.54 6.01
N GLN A 75 15.05 10.92 5.31
CA GLN A 75 15.13 12.13 4.51
C GLN A 75 14.92 11.75 3.06
N CYS A 76 13.86 12.29 2.47
CA CYS A 76 13.54 12.15 1.05
C CYS A 76 13.91 13.46 0.35
N SER A 77 14.78 13.40 -0.66
CA SER A 77 15.30 14.57 -1.37
C SER A 77 15.04 14.42 -2.87
N TRP A 78 14.46 15.44 -3.44
CA TRP A 78 14.27 15.57 -4.88
C TRP A 78 14.97 16.84 -5.39
N TYR A 79 15.74 16.72 -6.47
CA TYR A 79 16.50 17.80 -7.01
C TYR A 79 16.58 17.73 -8.54
N GLN A 80 16.38 18.87 -9.20
CA GLN A 80 16.64 19.03 -10.61
C GLN A 80 17.26 20.37 -10.90
N HIS A 81 18.22 20.44 -11.82
CA HIS A 81 18.86 21.66 -12.22
C HIS A 81 19.07 21.72 -13.73
N ARG A 82 19.34 22.93 -14.20
CA ARG A 82 19.74 23.19 -15.59
C ARG A 82 21.25 23.18 -15.71
N ALA A 83 21.75 22.95 -16.92
CA ALA A 83 23.17 22.99 -17.21
C ALA A 83 23.80 24.28 -16.68
N HIS A 84 24.91 24.13 -15.96
CA HIS A 84 25.63 25.21 -15.29
C HIS A 84 24.77 26.05 -14.31
N LYS A 85 23.63 25.52 -13.86
CA LYS A 85 22.61 26.21 -13.02
C LYS A 85 22.15 27.56 -13.63
N LYS A 86 22.18 27.66 -14.96
CA LYS A 86 21.73 28.86 -15.69
C LYS A 86 20.29 28.70 -16.15
N ALA A 87 19.48 29.74 -16.03
CA ALA A 87 18.06 29.76 -16.43
C ALA A 87 17.80 29.30 -17.87
N LYS A 88 18.72 29.57 -18.78
CA LYS A 88 18.64 29.19 -20.21
C LYS A 88 19.30 27.80 -20.50
N GLY A 89 19.87 27.15 -19.50
CA GLY A 89 20.50 25.85 -19.66
C GLY A 89 19.47 24.74 -19.89
N ASN A 90 19.87 23.65 -20.57
CA ASN A 90 19.05 22.46 -20.71
C ASN A 90 18.82 21.82 -19.34
N LEU A 91 17.62 21.25 -19.12
CA LEU A 91 17.32 20.48 -17.92
C LEU A 91 18.20 19.23 -17.87
N LEU A 92 18.71 18.92 -16.69
CA LEU A 92 19.46 17.69 -16.41
C LEU A 92 18.54 16.68 -15.73
N PRO A 93 18.95 15.38 -15.71
CA PRO A 93 18.18 14.33 -15.07
C PRO A 93 17.86 14.66 -13.60
N ILE A 94 16.69 14.22 -13.18
CA ILE A 94 16.23 14.34 -11.79
C ILE A 94 17.09 13.44 -10.90
N LYS A 95 17.52 13.98 -9.77
CA LYS A 95 18.04 13.22 -8.64
C LYS A 95 16.93 13.06 -7.62
N HIS A 96 16.67 11.83 -7.23
CA HIS A 96 15.66 11.48 -6.24
C HIS A 96 16.25 10.40 -5.34
N GLU A 97 16.42 10.70 -4.07
CA GLU A 97 17.10 9.82 -3.12
C GLU A 97 16.36 9.76 -1.78
N ILE A 98 16.53 8.65 -1.08
CA ILE A 98 16.10 8.47 0.29
C ILE A 98 17.28 8.01 1.14
N SER A 99 17.44 8.62 2.30
CA SER A 99 18.47 8.27 3.28
C SER A 99 17.89 8.16 4.68
N GLU A 100 18.54 7.38 5.53
CA GLU A 100 18.21 7.33 6.94
C GLU A 100 18.93 8.47 7.67
N VAL A 101 18.18 9.33 8.36
CA VAL A 101 18.73 10.53 9.02
C VAL A 101 19.78 10.18 10.06
N LYS A 102 19.56 9.12 10.88
CA LYS A 102 20.46 8.76 11.99
C LYS A 102 21.81 8.26 11.53
N SER A 103 21.84 7.45 10.49
CA SER A 103 23.08 6.84 9.97
C SER A 103 23.69 7.63 8.81
N GLY A 104 22.94 8.53 8.18
CA GLY A 104 23.32 9.19 6.93
C GLY A 104 23.42 8.25 5.74
N LYS A 105 23.00 6.98 5.88
CA LYS A 105 23.09 5.98 4.84
C LYS A 105 22.04 6.23 3.76
N ILE A 106 22.47 6.35 2.51
CA ILE A 106 21.58 6.36 1.35
C ILE A 106 21.02 4.96 1.17
N LEU A 107 19.68 4.85 1.15
CA LEU A 107 18.96 3.60 1.00
C LEU A 107 18.66 3.30 -0.47
N GLU A 108 18.27 4.34 -1.22
CA GLU A 108 18.09 4.26 -2.68
C GLU A 108 18.31 5.64 -3.32
N GLU A 109 18.88 5.67 -4.54
CA GLU A 109 19.17 6.91 -5.27
C GLU A 109 18.70 6.89 -6.74
N LYS A 110 18.25 5.74 -7.25
CA LYS A 110 17.74 5.64 -8.62
C LYS A 110 16.27 6.08 -8.66
N LYS A 111 15.95 7.15 -9.38
CA LYS A 111 14.60 7.74 -9.47
C LYS A 111 13.46 6.72 -9.48
N SER A 112 13.51 5.73 -10.36
CA SER A 112 12.46 4.73 -10.51
C SER A 112 12.33 3.79 -9.29
N LYS A 113 13.43 3.50 -8.62
CA LYS A 113 13.47 2.65 -7.44
C LYS A 113 13.17 3.43 -6.17
N THR A 114 13.60 4.69 -6.09
CA THR A 114 13.36 5.55 -4.91
C THR A 114 11.87 5.75 -4.68
N SER A 115 11.10 6.07 -5.72
CA SER A 115 9.63 6.20 -5.60
C SER A 115 8.96 4.91 -5.15
N ALA A 116 9.37 3.76 -5.70
CA ALA A 116 8.85 2.46 -5.28
C ALA A 116 9.23 2.13 -3.84
N TYR A 117 10.49 2.38 -3.44
CA TYR A 117 10.96 2.17 -2.07
C TYR A 117 10.18 3.03 -1.06
N ILE A 118 9.93 4.30 -1.38
CA ILE A 118 9.15 5.22 -0.53
C ILE A 118 7.70 4.75 -0.45
N GLN A 119 7.12 4.30 -1.58
CA GLN A 119 5.77 3.75 -1.61
C GLN A 119 5.63 2.50 -0.72
N ASP A 120 6.59 1.59 -0.78
CA ASP A 120 6.61 0.40 0.08
C ASP A 120 6.80 0.77 1.55
N LEU A 121 7.67 1.75 1.84
CA LEU A 121 7.94 2.23 3.19
C LEU A 121 6.72 2.91 3.83
N ILE A 122 6.03 3.78 3.08
CA ILE A 122 4.81 4.49 3.53
C ILE A 122 3.59 3.55 3.47
N GLY A 123 3.63 2.52 2.63
CA GLY A 123 2.50 1.62 2.38
C GLY A 123 1.40 2.22 1.51
N MET A 124 1.65 3.34 0.84
CA MET A 124 0.67 4.06 -0.01
C MET A 124 1.32 4.55 -1.29
N ASP A 125 0.60 4.40 -2.41
CA ASP A 125 0.96 5.05 -3.66
C ASP A 125 0.60 6.55 -3.65
N PHE A 126 1.08 7.28 -4.65
CA PHE A 126 0.83 8.71 -4.80
C PHE A 126 -0.67 9.08 -4.79
N SER A 127 -1.50 8.31 -5.49
CA SER A 127 -2.94 8.54 -5.58
C SER A 127 -3.63 8.33 -4.22
N GLN A 128 -3.24 7.28 -3.50
CA GLN A 128 -3.74 6.99 -2.17
C GLN A 128 -3.31 8.08 -1.18
N PHE A 129 -2.03 8.47 -1.19
CA PHE A 129 -1.49 9.52 -0.32
C PHE A 129 -2.20 10.86 -0.53
N THR A 130 -2.37 11.30 -1.77
CA THR A 130 -3.02 12.58 -2.08
C THR A 130 -4.51 12.61 -1.79
N ARG A 131 -5.19 11.44 -1.84
CA ARG A 131 -6.62 11.33 -1.53
C ARG A 131 -6.91 11.14 -0.05
N SER A 132 -5.98 10.59 0.72
CA SER A 132 -6.20 10.22 2.13
C SER A 132 -5.53 11.16 3.12
N ILE A 133 -4.22 11.34 2.99
CA ILE A 133 -3.43 12.12 3.96
C ILE A 133 -3.46 13.59 3.59
N MET A 134 -3.24 13.91 2.32
CA MET A 134 -3.06 15.30 1.90
C MET A 134 -4.35 16.00 1.52
N LEU A 135 -5.39 15.28 1.12
CA LEU A 135 -6.68 15.83 0.69
C LEU A 135 -6.51 17.05 -0.23
N ALA A 136 -5.67 16.90 -1.26
CA ALA A 136 -5.39 17.96 -2.21
C ALA A 136 -6.70 18.57 -2.76
N GLN A 137 -6.68 19.84 -3.12
CA GLN A 137 -7.86 20.58 -3.57
C GLN A 137 -8.65 19.80 -4.64
N GLY A 138 -9.93 19.50 -4.36
CA GLY A 138 -10.79 18.69 -5.21
C GLY A 138 -10.71 17.17 -4.97
N SER A 139 -9.65 16.66 -4.36
CA SER A 139 -9.47 15.22 -4.12
C SER A 139 -10.40 14.67 -3.05
N PHE A 140 -10.82 15.49 -2.09
CA PHE A 140 -11.80 15.09 -1.06
C PHE A 140 -13.17 14.76 -1.67
N ALA A 141 -13.65 15.59 -2.59
CA ALA A 141 -14.89 15.31 -3.29
C ALA A 141 -14.78 14.05 -4.18
N ALA A 142 -13.62 13.82 -4.79
CA ALA A 142 -13.35 12.61 -5.56
C ALA A 142 -13.31 11.37 -4.65
N PHE A 143 -12.69 11.46 -3.47
CA PHE A 143 -12.69 10.40 -2.47
C PHE A 143 -14.12 10.05 -2.01
N LEU A 144 -14.95 11.03 -1.69
CA LEU A 144 -16.34 10.79 -1.29
C LEU A 144 -17.19 10.15 -2.39
N LYS A 145 -16.87 10.44 -3.66
CA LYS A 145 -17.57 9.89 -4.83
C LYS A 145 -16.97 8.57 -5.34
N SER A 146 -15.81 8.15 -4.83
CA SER A 146 -15.20 6.87 -5.22
C SER A 146 -16.03 5.68 -4.75
N ASP A 147 -15.85 4.53 -5.38
CA ASP A 147 -16.53 3.30 -5.02
C ASP A 147 -16.20 2.85 -3.60
N ILE A 148 -17.13 2.07 -3.02
CA ILE A 148 -17.00 1.59 -1.63
C ILE A 148 -15.71 0.78 -1.44
N GLY A 149 -15.31 -0.02 -2.43
CA GLY A 149 -14.08 -0.82 -2.40
C GLY A 149 -12.82 0.05 -2.30
N ASP A 150 -12.72 1.10 -3.12
CA ASP A 150 -11.60 2.04 -3.11
C ASP A 150 -11.49 2.81 -1.80
N ARG A 151 -12.63 3.24 -1.26
CA ARG A 151 -12.68 3.90 0.06
C ARG A 151 -12.27 2.97 1.19
N ALA A 152 -12.74 1.73 1.18
CA ALA A 152 -12.39 0.73 2.17
C ALA A 152 -10.89 0.44 2.17
N ALA A 153 -10.27 0.24 1.00
CA ALA A 153 -8.84 0.00 0.86
C ALA A 153 -7.97 1.16 1.39
N ILE A 154 -8.39 2.40 1.18
CA ILE A 154 -7.72 3.59 1.71
C ILE A 154 -7.88 3.65 3.24
N LEU A 155 -9.09 3.43 3.76
CA LEU A 155 -9.36 3.45 5.19
C LEU A 155 -8.61 2.33 5.92
N GLU A 156 -8.55 1.12 5.36
CA GLU A 156 -7.75 0.01 5.92
C GLU A 156 -6.27 0.38 6.10
N LYS A 157 -5.68 1.07 5.12
CA LYS A 157 -4.28 1.51 5.20
C LYS A 157 -4.07 2.58 6.26
N ILE A 158 -4.96 3.57 6.34
CA ILE A 158 -4.86 4.66 7.32
C ILE A 158 -5.06 4.14 8.76
N THR A 159 -6.00 3.22 8.95
CA THR A 159 -6.34 2.67 10.28
C THR A 159 -5.44 1.51 10.69
N GLY A 160 -4.54 1.02 9.82
CA GLY A 160 -3.71 -0.14 10.08
C GLY A 160 -4.49 -1.46 10.17
N THR A 161 -5.74 -1.49 9.68
CA THR A 161 -6.62 -2.65 9.79
C THR A 161 -6.43 -3.70 8.70
N ALA A 162 -5.47 -3.50 7.77
CA ALA A 162 -5.14 -4.47 6.70
C ALA A 162 -4.82 -5.88 7.22
N ILE A 163 -4.36 -5.99 8.48
CA ILE A 163 -4.12 -7.29 9.13
C ILE A 163 -5.41 -8.12 9.23
N TYR A 164 -6.56 -7.50 9.46
CA TYR A 164 -7.84 -8.21 9.55
C TYR A 164 -8.31 -8.76 8.21
N ALA A 165 -8.08 -8.02 7.12
CA ALA A 165 -8.34 -8.50 5.77
C ALA A 165 -7.48 -9.74 5.46
N LYS A 166 -6.18 -9.71 5.81
CA LYS A 166 -5.27 -10.84 5.63
C LYS A 166 -5.68 -12.06 6.47
N ILE A 167 -6.09 -11.83 7.74
CA ILE A 167 -6.62 -12.90 8.60
C ILE A 167 -7.87 -13.50 7.98
N SER A 168 -8.81 -12.68 7.51
CA SER A 168 -10.04 -13.14 6.87
C SER A 168 -9.76 -14.02 5.64
N LEU A 169 -8.86 -13.58 4.76
CA LEU A 169 -8.45 -14.38 3.60
C LEU A 169 -7.85 -15.73 4.00
N ASN A 170 -6.94 -15.75 4.97
CA ASN A 170 -6.32 -16.98 5.45
C ASN A 170 -7.33 -17.92 6.08
N VAL A 171 -8.32 -17.40 6.83
CA VAL A 171 -9.40 -18.19 7.43
C VAL A 171 -10.28 -18.81 6.34
N HIS A 172 -10.66 -18.03 5.32
CA HIS A 172 -11.46 -18.54 4.20
C HIS A 172 -10.72 -19.62 3.40
N GLU A 173 -9.43 -19.43 3.15
CA GLU A 173 -8.62 -20.42 2.46
C GLU A 173 -8.49 -21.71 3.26
N LYS A 174 -8.21 -21.61 4.57
CA LYS A 174 -8.16 -22.78 5.45
C LYS A 174 -9.50 -23.49 5.51
N LYS A 175 -10.60 -22.76 5.67
CA LYS A 175 -11.95 -23.32 5.65
C LYS A 175 -12.20 -24.12 4.37
N ARG A 176 -11.88 -23.56 3.20
CA ARG A 176 -12.05 -24.26 1.91
C ARG A 176 -11.27 -25.56 1.84
N LEU A 177 -9.99 -25.53 2.30
CA LEU A 177 -9.17 -26.76 2.33
C LEU A 177 -9.76 -27.84 3.23
N GLU A 178 -10.24 -27.47 4.42
CA GLU A 178 -10.88 -28.42 5.35
C GLU A 178 -12.23 -28.93 4.82
N GLU A 179 -13.02 -28.09 4.14
CA GLU A 179 -14.26 -28.49 3.49
C GLU A 179 -13.99 -29.49 2.34
N ASP A 180 -12.93 -29.31 1.54
CA ASP A 180 -12.52 -30.24 0.50
C ASP A 180 -12.10 -31.61 1.08
N VAL A 181 -11.38 -31.61 2.21
CA VAL A 181 -11.00 -32.83 2.92
C VAL A 181 -12.24 -33.52 3.45
N LEU A 182 -13.13 -32.78 4.11
CA LEU A 182 -14.39 -33.36 4.64
C LEU A 182 -15.26 -33.96 3.54
N SER A 183 -15.40 -33.24 2.42
CA SER A 183 -16.17 -33.74 1.26
C SER A 183 -15.60 -35.04 0.69
N LYS A 184 -14.26 -35.16 0.60
CA LYS A 184 -13.62 -36.42 0.16
C LYS A 184 -13.83 -37.56 1.13
N LEU A 185 -13.77 -37.27 2.44
CA LEU A 185 -14.05 -38.29 3.46
C LEU A 185 -15.51 -38.74 3.43
N GLN A 186 -16.44 -37.79 3.31
CA GLN A 186 -17.87 -38.09 3.17
C GLN A 186 -18.15 -38.94 1.92
N ALA A 187 -17.59 -38.54 0.76
CA ALA A 187 -17.74 -39.34 -0.47
C ALA A 187 -17.15 -40.76 -0.33
N GLY A 188 -16.06 -40.89 0.45
CA GLY A 188 -15.49 -42.22 0.78
C GLY A 188 -16.42 -43.04 1.64
N VAL A 189 -17.07 -42.45 2.63
CA VAL A 189 -18.06 -43.11 3.50
C VAL A 189 -19.33 -43.48 2.73
N ASP A 190 -19.84 -42.56 1.90
CA ASP A 190 -21.03 -42.78 1.08
C ASP A 190 -20.81 -43.86 0.02
N GLY A 191 -19.54 -44.04 -0.42
CA GLY A 191 -19.14 -45.14 -1.32
C GLY A 191 -19.01 -46.50 -0.63
N LEU A 192 -19.01 -46.56 0.70
CA LEU A 192 -19.04 -47.79 1.45
C LEU A 192 -20.49 -48.25 1.54
N SER A 193 -20.84 -49.33 0.83
CA SER A 193 -22.10 -50.02 0.99
C SER A 193 -22.13 -50.62 2.39
N LEU A 194 -22.71 -49.91 3.35
CA LEU A 194 -22.96 -50.44 4.69
C LEU A 194 -23.97 -51.58 4.53
N LEU A 195 -23.56 -52.77 4.95
CA LEU A 195 -24.48 -53.91 5.05
C LEU A 195 -25.59 -53.52 6.04
N ILE A 196 -26.81 -53.46 5.52
CA ILE A 196 -27.98 -53.31 6.38
C ILE A 196 -28.05 -54.57 7.25
N VAL A 197 -28.41 -54.43 8.54
CA VAL A 197 -28.47 -55.55 9.52
C VAL A 197 -29.23 -56.79 8.99
N GLU A 198 -30.22 -56.60 8.13
CA GLU A 198 -30.92 -57.67 7.44
C GLU A 198 -30.04 -58.45 6.46
N ASN A 199 -29.18 -57.76 5.72
CA ASN A 199 -28.26 -58.43 4.79
C ASN A 199 -27.12 -59.14 5.53
N GLU A 200 -26.67 -58.62 6.67
CA GLU A 200 -25.68 -59.23 7.55
C GLU A 200 -26.22 -60.55 8.12
N ASN A 201 -27.45 -60.52 8.61
CA ASN A 201 -28.11 -61.73 9.10
C ASN A 201 -28.35 -62.78 8.01
N LEU A 202 -28.68 -62.36 6.77
CA LEU A 202 -28.82 -63.31 5.62
C LEU A 202 -27.48 -63.92 5.24
N LEU A 203 -26.42 -63.15 5.17
CA LEU A 203 -25.07 -63.62 4.86
C LEU A 203 -24.54 -64.59 5.94
N GLU A 204 -24.81 -64.29 7.22
CA GLU A 204 -24.49 -65.25 8.32
C GLU A 204 -25.22 -66.51 8.24
N ALA A 205 -26.51 -66.47 7.87
CA ALA A 205 -27.33 -67.71 7.65
C ALA A 205 -26.80 -68.56 6.51
N ASP A 206 -26.48 -67.89 5.37
CA ASP A 206 -25.89 -68.57 4.20
C ASP A 206 -24.53 -69.24 4.53
N LEU A 207 -23.69 -68.53 5.29
CA LEU A 207 -22.39 -68.97 5.74
C LEU A 207 -22.52 -70.24 6.65
N LYS A 208 -23.51 -70.28 7.53
CA LYS A 208 -23.80 -71.43 8.36
C LYS A 208 -24.25 -72.67 7.52
N VAL A 209 -25.11 -72.46 6.51
CA VAL A 209 -25.54 -73.50 5.58
C VAL A 209 -24.37 -74.05 4.77
N LEU A 210 -23.54 -73.22 4.21
CA LEU A 210 -22.37 -73.64 3.44
C LEU A 210 -21.32 -74.32 4.28
N ASN A 211 -21.11 -73.97 5.53
CA ASN A 211 -20.21 -74.68 6.45
C ASN A 211 -20.74 -76.08 6.86
N GLN A 212 -22.06 -76.21 6.96
CA GLN A 212 -22.66 -77.52 7.18
C GLN A 212 -22.55 -78.43 5.98
N GLN A 213 -22.63 -77.89 4.75
CA GLN A 213 -22.47 -78.69 3.50
C GLN A 213 -21.02 -79.12 3.25
N GLN A 214 -20.02 -78.40 3.77
CA GLN A 214 -18.60 -78.76 3.70
C GLN A 214 -18.19 -79.83 4.71
N SER A 215 -19.01 -80.06 5.75
CA SER A 215 -18.73 -81.00 6.84
C SER A 215 -19.37 -82.37 6.66
N THR A 216 -20.09 -82.59 5.53
CA THR A 216 -20.70 -83.84 5.15
C THR A 216 -19.93 -84.45 3.97
#